data_798a29db98751bd9aaa774e236f00d1a
#
_entry.id   798a29db98751bd9aaa774e236f00d1a
#
_cell.length_a   1.000
_cell.length_b   1.000
_cell.length_c   1.000
_cell.angle_alpha   90.00
_cell.angle_beta   90.00
_cell.angle_gamma   90.00
#
_symmetry.space_group_name_H-M   'P 1'
#
loop_
_entity.id
_entity.type
_entity.pdbx_description
1 polymer ?
#
loop_
_entity_poly.entity_id
_entity_poly.type
_entity_poly.pdbx_seq_one_letter_code
_entity_poly.pdbx_strand_id
1 'polypeptide(L)'
;MLPIAMTTGASVFLIYDATPCLHRFGPFLSDMVGLLQPMFIFSMLFLTFCRIEPKDLKPHRWHWWLLLIQGGLFSLLGIVAYLLISMLSVESGDWVVLIECAMLCLICPTATAAAVVTRKLGGDVPGITTYIILINILAAVLVPLIVPLVHPVAEIDFWMAFSMIMAKVFPLLILPCLAAWLVRYLFPKQHRWFLKFPDLPFYIWSLALCLAIAITTKSIMRSDMSLFMLAMMSLISLICCIFQFGMGRFIGRSYRSDCRSVPAMTSSGHADPSRHARPDRASREITAGQAMGQKNTIFAIWMAYTFMTPESSIVGGFYSIWHNIYNSWQLYRHSRS
;
A
#
# COMPACT_ATOMS: atom_id res chain seq x y z
N MET A 1 -8.66 -1.98 -17.73
CA MET A 1 -7.37 -1.27 -17.53
C MET A 1 -6.36 -2.08 -16.70
N LEU A 2 -6.72 -2.59 -15.49
CA LEU A 2 -5.77 -3.38 -14.67
C LEU A 2 -5.16 -4.59 -15.41
N PRO A 3 -5.94 -5.51 -16.02
CA PRO A 3 -5.35 -6.63 -16.75
C PRO A 3 -4.43 -6.16 -17.88
N ILE A 4 -4.79 -5.05 -18.56
CA ILE A 4 -3.98 -4.48 -19.64
C ILE A 4 -2.63 -4.00 -19.10
N ALA A 5 -2.60 -3.24 -18.01
CA ALA A 5 -1.35 -2.78 -17.41
C ALA A 5 -0.44 -3.94 -16.96
N MET A 6 -1.05 -4.99 -16.39
CA MET A 6 -0.32 -6.19 -15.96
C MET A 6 0.26 -6.97 -17.14
N THR A 7 -0.56 -7.25 -18.17
CA THR A 7 -0.09 -7.96 -19.37
C THR A 7 0.95 -7.15 -20.13
N THR A 8 0.76 -5.83 -20.24
CA THR A 8 1.76 -4.95 -20.87
C THR A 8 3.09 -4.97 -20.11
N GLY A 9 3.07 -4.87 -18.77
CA GLY A 9 4.28 -4.92 -17.95
C GLY A 9 5.06 -6.22 -18.13
N ALA A 10 4.38 -7.36 -18.07
CA ALA A 10 4.99 -8.67 -18.32
C ALA A 10 5.54 -8.77 -19.74
N SER A 11 4.75 -8.36 -20.76
CA SER A 11 5.18 -8.41 -22.16
C SER A 11 6.39 -7.52 -22.45
N VAL A 12 6.45 -6.32 -21.87
CA VAL A 12 7.60 -5.41 -22.03
C VAL A 12 8.89 -6.07 -21.54
N PHE A 13 8.84 -6.73 -20.36
CA PHE A 13 10.01 -7.44 -19.88
C PHE A 13 10.36 -8.65 -20.76
N LEU A 14 9.39 -9.45 -21.17
CA LEU A 14 9.63 -10.63 -22.03
C LEU A 14 10.22 -10.24 -23.38
N ILE A 15 9.75 -9.15 -23.98
CA ILE A 15 10.32 -8.61 -25.24
C ILE A 15 11.76 -8.13 -25.02
N TYR A 16 12.03 -7.43 -23.90
CA TYR A 16 13.37 -7.02 -23.54
C TYR A 16 14.29 -8.23 -23.38
N ASP A 17 13.86 -9.26 -22.66
CA ASP A 17 14.64 -10.47 -22.39
C ASP A 17 14.90 -11.30 -23.67
N ALA A 18 13.92 -11.38 -24.58
CA ALA A 18 14.02 -12.08 -25.85
C ALA A 18 14.87 -11.32 -26.90
N THR A 19 15.25 -10.05 -26.62
CA THR A 19 15.92 -9.20 -27.62
C THR A 19 17.36 -8.86 -27.20
N PRO A 20 18.38 -9.61 -27.58
CA PRO A 20 19.78 -9.43 -27.10
C PRO A 20 20.34 -8.02 -27.32
N CYS A 21 19.95 -7.33 -28.40
CA CYS A 21 20.42 -5.97 -28.67
C CYS A 21 19.97 -4.96 -27.63
N LEU A 22 18.87 -5.22 -26.89
CA LEU A 22 18.39 -4.36 -25.82
C LEU A 22 19.16 -4.56 -24.50
N HIS A 23 19.85 -5.71 -24.34
CA HIS A 23 20.57 -6.00 -23.09
C HIS A 23 21.70 -5.00 -22.82
N ARG A 24 22.28 -4.39 -23.88
CA ARG A 24 23.26 -3.31 -23.72
C ARG A 24 22.75 -2.09 -22.98
N PHE A 25 21.44 -1.87 -22.97
CA PHE A 25 20.77 -0.79 -22.24
C PHE A 25 20.36 -1.21 -20.82
N GLY A 26 20.67 -2.44 -20.39
CA GLY A 26 20.29 -2.99 -19.10
C GLY A 26 20.64 -2.11 -17.90
N PRO A 27 21.88 -1.63 -17.74
CA PRO A 27 22.26 -0.72 -16.65
C PRO A 27 21.44 0.58 -16.68
N PHE A 28 21.33 1.23 -17.84
CA PHE A 28 20.54 2.45 -17.99
C PHE A 28 19.06 2.25 -17.66
N LEU A 29 18.47 1.14 -18.11
CA LEU A 29 17.07 0.81 -17.78
C LEU A 29 16.90 0.53 -16.30
N SER A 30 17.85 -0.12 -15.65
CA SER A 30 17.83 -0.37 -14.21
C SER A 30 17.84 0.93 -13.41
N ASP A 31 18.72 1.87 -13.77
CA ASP A 31 18.80 3.18 -13.13
C ASP A 31 17.52 4.00 -13.34
N MET A 32 16.99 3.98 -14.57
CA MET A 32 15.71 4.61 -14.90
C MET A 32 14.56 4.06 -14.06
N VAL A 33 14.48 2.74 -13.91
CA VAL A 33 13.46 2.07 -13.09
C VAL A 33 13.60 2.46 -11.64
N GLY A 34 14.83 2.46 -11.10
CA GLY A 34 15.13 2.87 -9.74
C GLY A 34 14.70 4.31 -9.42
N LEU A 35 14.72 5.20 -10.42
CA LEU A 35 14.26 6.59 -10.29
C LEU A 35 12.75 6.73 -10.51
N LEU A 36 12.21 6.10 -11.55
CA LEU A 36 10.81 6.28 -11.96
C LEU A 36 9.83 5.68 -10.94
N GLN A 37 10.17 4.55 -10.32
CA GLN A 37 9.28 3.87 -9.39
C GLN A 37 8.96 4.73 -8.15
N PRO A 38 9.94 5.30 -7.42
CA PRO A 38 9.67 6.25 -6.34
C PRO A 38 8.94 7.51 -6.82
N MET A 39 9.28 8.04 -8.00
CA MET A 39 8.59 9.21 -8.57
C MET A 39 7.11 8.95 -8.83
N PHE A 40 6.75 7.77 -9.34
CA PHE A 40 5.35 7.40 -9.54
C PHE A 40 4.61 7.25 -8.21
N ILE A 41 5.24 6.61 -7.21
CA ILE A 41 4.66 6.48 -5.86
C ILE A 41 4.41 7.87 -5.27
N PHE A 42 5.42 8.75 -5.30
CA PHE A 42 5.31 10.13 -4.82
C PHE A 42 4.17 10.88 -5.53
N SER A 43 4.15 10.84 -6.86
CA SER A 43 3.16 11.57 -7.67
C SER A 43 1.74 11.09 -7.41
N MET A 44 1.52 9.79 -7.25
CA MET A 44 0.21 9.24 -6.91
C MET A 44 -0.27 9.69 -5.54
N LEU A 45 0.61 9.65 -4.54
CA LEU A 45 0.30 10.10 -3.19
C LEU A 45 0.03 11.61 -3.18
N PHE A 46 0.89 12.42 -3.82
CA PHE A 46 0.73 13.86 -3.94
C PHE A 46 -0.61 14.25 -4.54
N LEU A 47 -0.96 13.69 -5.71
CA LEU A 47 -2.21 14.00 -6.39
C LEU A 47 -3.44 13.55 -5.58
N THR A 48 -3.31 12.46 -4.82
CA THR A 48 -4.37 12.00 -3.93
C THR A 48 -4.54 12.98 -2.78
N PHE A 49 -3.46 13.39 -2.12
CA PHE A 49 -3.51 14.33 -1.01
C PHE A 49 -3.93 15.75 -1.41
N CYS A 50 -3.69 16.17 -2.65
CA CYS A 50 -4.25 17.43 -3.19
C CYS A 50 -5.78 17.47 -3.13
N ARG A 51 -6.46 16.33 -3.15
CA ARG A 51 -7.94 16.24 -3.14
C ARG A 51 -8.55 16.20 -1.75
N ILE A 52 -7.71 16.10 -0.73
CA ILE A 52 -8.12 15.90 0.66
C ILE A 52 -8.02 17.24 1.39
N GLU A 53 -9.09 17.63 2.07
CA GLU A 53 -9.05 18.77 2.97
C GLU A 53 -8.54 18.32 4.35
N PRO A 54 -7.50 18.96 4.90
CA PRO A 54 -6.98 18.61 6.23
C PRO A 54 -8.03 18.64 7.32
N LYS A 55 -9.03 19.55 7.22
CA LYS A 55 -10.14 19.67 8.17
C LYS A 55 -11.08 18.45 8.21
N ASP A 56 -11.12 17.66 7.13
CA ASP A 56 -11.97 16.48 7.02
C ASP A 56 -11.30 15.21 7.60
N LEU A 57 -10.01 15.32 7.94
CA LEU A 57 -9.24 14.25 8.53
C LEU A 57 -9.56 14.10 10.01
N LYS A 58 -10.37 13.11 10.34
CA LYS A 58 -10.76 12.82 11.74
C LYS A 58 -10.37 11.38 12.09
N PRO A 59 -9.32 11.19 12.92
CA PRO A 59 -9.00 9.85 13.42
C PRO A 59 -10.16 9.30 14.26
N HIS A 60 -10.57 8.08 13.94
CA HIS A 60 -11.56 7.34 14.70
C HIS A 60 -10.88 6.17 15.43
N ARG A 61 -11.52 5.62 16.49
CA ARG A 61 -10.95 4.50 17.27
C ARG A 61 -10.61 3.28 16.43
N TRP A 62 -11.41 2.98 15.38
CA TRP A 62 -11.14 1.84 14.48
C TRP A 62 -9.84 1.98 13.70
N HIS A 63 -9.38 3.21 13.38
CA HIS A 63 -8.08 3.43 12.75
C HIS A 63 -6.95 2.91 13.63
N TRP A 64 -6.98 3.22 14.92
CA TRP A 64 -5.95 2.80 15.87
C TRP A 64 -5.89 1.28 16.03
N TRP A 65 -7.05 0.60 16.04
CA TRP A 65 -7.07 -0.86 16.07
C TRP A 65 -6.47 -1.48 14.82
N LEU A 66 -6.78 -0.95 13.64
CA LEU A 66 -6.18 -1.44 12.40
C LEU A 66 -4.66 -1.22 12.38
N LEU A 67 -4.20 -0.03 12.79
CA LEU A 67 -2.77 0.29 12.88
C LEU A 67 -2.05 -0.62 13.87
N LEU A 68 -2.65 -0.85 15.06
CA LEU A 68 -2.09 -1.75 16.08
C LEU A 68 -1.93 -3.17 15.56
N ILE A 69 -2.95 -3.72 14.92
CA ILE A 69 -2.90 -5.08 14.37
C ILE A 69 -1.87 -5.15 13.25
N GLN A 70 -1.89 -4.21 12.32
CA GLN A 70 -1.01 -4.21 11.16
C GLN A 70 0.44 -4.01 11.54
N GLY A 71 0.72 -2.97 12.34
CA GLY A 71 2.06 -2.68 12.85
C GLY A 71 2.55 -3.73 13.86
N GLY A 72 1.67 -4.21 14.73
CA GLY A 72 1.99 -5.25 15.72
C GLY A 72 2.37 -6.58 15.07
N LEU A 73 1.62 -7.05 14.08
CA LEU A 73 1.94 -8.28 13.36
C LEU A 73 3.23 -8.13 12.54
N PHE A 74 3.44 -6.98 11.89
CA PHE A 74 4.69 -6.70 11.19
C PHE A 74 5.89 -6.76 12.13
N SER A 75 5.81 -6.05 13.27
CA SER A 75 6.87 -6.02 14.27
C SER A 75 7.11 -7.40 14.90
N LEU A 76 6.03 -8.14 15.17
CA LEU A 76 6.13 -9.50 15.71
C LEU A 76 6.88 -10.43 14.74
N LEU A 77 6.54 -10.41 13.45
CA LEU A 77 7.22 -11.22 12.45
C LEU A 77 8.70 -10.80 12.30
N GLY A 78 9.00 -9.50 12.33
CA GLY A 78 10.37 -9.01 12.29
C GLY A 78 11.20 -9.46 13.51
N ILE A 79 10.62 -9.39 14.71
CA ILE A 79 11.27 -9.89 15.94
C ILE A 79 11.48 -11.39 15.88
N VAL A 80 10.48 -12.17 15.43
CA VAL A 80 10.61 -13.62 15.26
C VAL A 80 11.71 -13.94 14.25
N ALA A 81 11.76 -13.27 13.10
CA ALA A 81 12.82 -13.45 12.12
C ALA A 81 14.21 -13.15 12.71
N TYR A 82 14.33 -12.02 13.43
CA TYR A 82 15.57 -11.65 14.11
C TYR A 82 16.03 -12.71 15.12
N LEU A 83 15.11 -13.21 15.96
CA LEU A 83 15.44 -14.24 16.96
C LEU A 83 15.85 -15.57 16.28
N LEU A 84 15.19 -15.96 15.21
CA LEU A 84 15.54 -17.17 14.45
C LEU A 84 16.92 -17.05 13.82
N ILE A 85 17.26 -15.90 13.23
CA ILE A 85 18.59 -15.65 12.65
C ILE A 85 19.66 -15.63 13.73
N SER A 86 19.44 -14.90 14.83
CA SER A 86 20.46 -14.65 15.86
C SER A 86 20.68 -15.83 16.81
N MET A 87 19.60 -16.55 17.19
CA MET A 87 19.69 -17.63 18.19
C MET A 87 19.92 -19.01 17.59
N LEU A 88 19.36 -19.27 16.42
CA LEU A 88 19.43 -20.59 15.81
C LEU A 88 20.55 -20.70 14.78
N SER A 89 21.26 -19.61 14.50
CA SER A 89 22.32 -19.53 13.45
C SER A 89 21.86 -20.20 12.15
N VAL A 90 20.56 -20.15 11.89
CA VAL A 90 19.98 -20.74 10.68
C VAL A 90 20.42 -19.83 9.54
N GLU A 91 21.19 -20.40 8.61
CA GLU A 91 21.55 -19.69 7.40
C GLU A 91 20.29 -19.10 6.74
N SER A 92 20.42 -17.86 6.26
CA SER A 92 19.34 -17.16 5.57
C SER A 92 18.91 -18.00 4.35
N GLY A 93 17.83 -18.72 4.49
CA GLY A 93 17.25 -19.61 3.49
C GLY A 93 15.86 -19.17 3.06
N ASP A 94 15.20 -20.00 2.31
CA ASP A 94 13.85 -19.79 1.77
C ASP A 94 12.81 -19.32 2.80
N TRP A 95 12.95 -19.72 4.06
CA TRP A 95 12.03 -19.34 5.13
C TRP A 95 12.10 -17.83 5.48
N VAL A 96 13.28 -17.21 5.35
CA VAL A 96 13.42 -15.73 5.54
C VAL A 96 12.60 -15.02 4.48
N VAL A 97 12.73 -15.42 3.22
CA VAL A 97 11.95 -14.86 2.11
C VAL A 97 10.44 -14.99 2.36
N LEU A 98 9.98 -16.12 2.91
CA LEU A 98 8.57 -16.32 3.22
C LEU A 98 8.08 -15.41 4.36
N ILE A 99 8.88 -15.20 5.41
CA ILE A 99 8.56 -14.24 6.48
C ILE A 99 8.52 -12.82 5.92
N GLU A 100 9.50 -12.44 5.11
CA GLU A 100 9.52 -11.14 4.45
C GLU A 100 8.28 -10.91 3.59
N CYS A 101 7.85 -11.92 2.85
CA CYS A 101 6.61 -11.86 2.07
C CYS A 101 5.40 -11.54 2.96
N ALA A 102 5.28 -12.17 4.12
CA ALA A 102 4.21 -11.86 5.06
C ALA A 102 4.36 -10.47 5.67
N MET A 103 5.58 -10.06 6.05
CA MET A 103 5.88 -8.71 6.55
C MET A 103 5.51 -7.63 5.54
N LEU A 104 5.88 -7.81 4.27
CA LEU A 104 5.54 -6.89 3.18
C LEU A 104 4.03 -6.75 3.00
N CYS A 105 3.31 -7.87 2.97
CA CYS A 105 1.86 -7.85 2.86
C CYS A 105 1.20 -7.09 4.01
N LEU A 106 1.74 -7.18 5.22
CA LEU A 106 1.17 -6.55 6.42
C LEU A 106 1.46 -5.05 6.48
N ILE A 107 2.76 -4.64 6.37
CA ILE A 107 3.15 -3.24 6.60
C ILE A 107 2.85 -2.33 5.42
N CYS A 108 2.73 -2.89 4.21
CA CYS A 108 2.48 -2.10 3.02
C CYS A 108 1.31 -1.13 3.22
N PRO A 109 1.50 0.19 2.99
CA PRO A 109 0.45 1.17 3.16
C PRO A 109 -0.76 0.90 2.27
N THR A 110 -1.89 1.48 2.64
CA THR A 110 -3.12 1.40 1.84
C THR A 110 -2.94 2.10 0.51
N ALA A 111 -3.38 1.46 -0.57
CA ALA A 111 -3.35 2.06 -1.90
C ALA A 111 -4.26 3.29 -1.98
N THR A 112 -3.84 4.31 -2.75
CA THR A 112 -4.67 5.49 -3.02
C THR A 112 -5.98 5.14 -3.74
N ALA A 113 -5.96 4.09 -4.56
CA ALA A 113 -7.14 3.56 -5.23
C ALA A 113 -8.23 3.06 -4.26
N ALA A 114 -7.88 2.75 -3.01
CA ALA A 114 -8.83 2.31 -1.99
C ALA A 114 -9.93 3.35 -1.74
N ALA A 115 -9.62 4.64 -1.77
CA ALA A 115 -10.61 5.70 -1.62
C ALA A 115 -11.66 5.68 -2.77
N VAL A 116 -11.23 5.36 -3.99
CA VAL A 116 -12.12 5.26 -5.15
C VAL A 116 -13.02 4.04 -5.04
N VAL A 117 -12.44 2.88 -4.66
CA VAL A 117 -13.22 1.64 -4.48
C VAL A 117 -14.20 1.78 -3.33
N THR A 118 -13.77 2.36 -2.20
CA THR A 118 -14.63 2.65 -1.04
C THR A 118 -15.82 3.52 -1.43
N ARG A 119 -15.59 4.58 -2.21
CA ARG A 119 -16.67 5.44 -2.70
C ARG A 119 -17.68 4.66 -3.54
N LYS A 120 -17.21 3.84 -4.49
CA LYS A 120 -18.07 3.04 -5.36
C LYS A 120 -18.88 1.99 -4.60
N LEU A 121 -18.40 1.55 -3.45
CA LEU A 121 -19.08 0.59 -2.58
C LEU A 121 -19.96 1.27 -1.50
N GLY A 122 -20.08 2.61 -1.51
CA GLY A 122 -20.88 3.35 -0.52
C GLY A 122 -20.20 3.49 0.85
N GLY A 123 -18.86 3.36 0.92
CA GLY A 123 -18.09 3.55 2.14
C GLY A 123 -17.75 5.01 2.45
N ASP A 124 -17.13 5.23 3.63
CA ASP A 124 -16.71 6.53 4.16
C ASP A 124 -15.35 6.95 3.56
N VAL A 125 -15.38 7.86 2.59
CA VAL A 125 -14.17 8.35 1.90
C VAL A 125 -13.28 9.19 2.82
N PRO A 126 -13.76 10.13 3.64
CA PRO A 126 -12.94 10.82 4.65
C PRO A 126 -12.23 9.86 5.60
N GLY A 127 -12.95 8.85 6.10
CA GLY A 127 -12.39 7.85 7.01
C GLY A 127 -11.25 7.06 6.38
N ILE A 128 -11.42 6.50 5.18
CA ILE A 128 -10.33 5.74 4.53
C ILE A 128 -9.14 6.64 4.19
N THR A 129 -9.39 7.88 3.84
CA THR A 129 -8.34 8.85 3.53
C THR A 129 -7.50 9.19 4.75
N THR A 130 -8.17 9.37 5.91
CA THR A 130 -7.48 9.54 7.20
C THR A 130 -6.59 8.32 7.48
N TYR A 131 -7.11 7.10 7.24
CA TYR A 131 -6.32 5.89 7.44
C TYR A 131 -5.10 5.81 6.51
N ILE A 132 -5.25 6.21 5.24
CA ILE A 132 -4.11 6.24 4.28
C ILE A 132 -2.97 7.09 4.84
N ILE A 133 -3.24 8.26 5.42
CA ILE A 133 -2.20 9.10 6.02
C ILE A 133 -1.57 8.41 7.23
N LEU A 134 -2.40 7.90 8.13
CA LEU A 134 -1.92 7.27 9.37
C LEU A 134 -1.05 6.05 9.10
N ILE A 135 -1.43 5.20 8.16
CA ILE A 135 -0.65 4.00 7.82
C ILE A 135 0.66 4.36 7.09
N ASN A 136 0.70 5.44 6.29
CA ASN A 136 1.93 5.93 5.72
C ASN A 136 2.91 6.40 6.80
N ILE A 137 2.42 7.11 7.82
CA ILE A 137 3.24 7.54 8.97
C ILE A 137 3.76 6.31 9.72
N LEU A 138 2.88 5.34 10.01
CA LEU A 138 3.28 4.11 10.70
C LEU A 138 4.35 3.35 9.91
N ALA A 139 4.16 3.16 8.62
CA ALA A 139 5.13 2.47 7.76
C ALA A 139 6.46 3.24 7.67
N ALA A 140 6.41 4.57 7.57
CA ALA A 140 7.61 5.41 7.53
C ALA A 140 8.48 5.29 8.79
N VAL A 141 7.89 4.91 9.92
CA VAL A 141 8.60 4.68 11.19
C VAL A 141 9.00 3.22 11.37
N LEU A 142 8.04 2.29 11.18
CA LEU A 142 8.27 0.87 11.48
C LEU A 142 9.19 0.18 10.46
N VAL A 143 9.14 0.55 9.19
CA VAL A 143 9.99 -0.07 8.17
C VAL A 143 11.47 0.16 8.46
N PRO A 144 11.96 1.39 8.66
CA PRO A 144 13.36 1.61 9.01
C PRO A 144 13.78 0.99 10.34
N LEU A 145 12.84 0.83 11.28
CA LEU A 145 13.12 0.26 12.60
C LEU A 145 13.25 -1.26 12.57
N ILE A 146 12.46 -1.96 11.78
CA ILE A 146 12.36 -3.42 11.82
C ILE A 146 13.18 -4.08 10.69
N VAL A 147 13.23 -3.50 9.49
CA VAL A 147 13.92 -4.13 8.36
C VAL A 147 15.40 -4.38 8.62
N PRO A 148 16.18 -3.45 9.25
CA PRO A 148 17.58 -3.71 9.54
C PRO A 148 17.83 -4.87 10.53
N LEU A 149 16.82 -5.26 11.33
CA LEU A 149 16.92 -6.41 12.24
C LEU A 149 16.82 -7.73 11.46
N VAL A 150 16.06 -7.75 10.39
CA VAL A 150 15.86 -8.95 9.55
C VAL A 150 16.94 -9.05 8.47
N HIS A 151 17.39 -7.90 7.97
CA HIS A 151 18.47 -7.76 6.98
C HIS A 151 19.63 -6.95 7.56
N PRO A 152 20.45 -7.52 8.44
CA PRO A 152 21.67 -6.87 8.88
C PRO A 152 22.62 -6.76 7.67
N VAL A 153 22.98 -5.53 7.32
CA VAL A 153 24.00 -5.29 6.29
C VAL A 153 25.36 -5.50 6.95
N ALA A 154 26.18 -6.40 6.41
CA ALA A 154 27.51 -6.65 6.91
C ALA A 154 28.31 -5.31 6.97
N GLU A 155 29.05 -5.09 8.07
CA GLU A 155 29.87 -3.90 8.33
C GLU A 155 29.11 -2.56 8.53
N ILE A 156 27.78 -2.56 8.56
CA ILE A 156 26.97 -1.36 8.83
C ILE A 156 26.26 -1.49 10.18
N ASP A 157 26.46 -0.48 11.05
CA ASP A 157 25.73 -0.40 12.32
C ASP A 157 24.22 -0.21 12.10
N PHE A 158 23.43 -0.71 13.06
CA PHE A 158 21.97 -0.60 13.05
C PHE A 158 21.46 0.82 12.79
N TRP A 159 22.04 1.81 13.49
CA TRP A 159 21.61 3.21 13.35
C TRP A 159 21.92 3.80 11.97
N MET A 160 23.01 3.34 11.37
CA MET A 160 23.35 3.72 9.99
C MET A 160 22.36 3.09 8.99
N ALA A 161 22.07 1.80 9.13
CA ALA A 161 21.06 1.13 8.29
C ALA A 161 19.68 1.76 8.48
N PHE A 162 19.24 2.01 9.72
CA PHE A 162 18.02 2.75 10.04
C PHE A 162 17.98 4.11 9.32
N SER A 163 19.05 4.89 9.42
CA SER A 163 19.12 6.22 8.81
C SER A 163 19.02 6.18 7.29
N MET A 164 19.69 5.21 6.66
CA MET A 164 19.68 5.02 5.21
C MET A 164 18.26 4.67 4.70
N ILE A 165 17.56 3.76 5.39
CA ILE A 165 16.18 3.38 5.05
C ILE A 165 15.23 4.55 5.34
N MET A 166 15.37 5.20 6.48
CA MET A 166 14.57 6.38 6.86
C MET A 166 14.70 7.50 5.83
N ALA A 167 15.91 7.79 5.37
CA ALA A 167 16.17 8.82 4.37
C ALA A 167 15.48 8.58 3.01
N LYS A 168 15.14 7.33 2.69
CA LYS A 168 14.44 6.98 1.44
C LYS A 168 12.93 6.80 1.65
N VAL A 169 12.53 6.12 2.73
CA VAL A 169 11.12 5.76 2.99
C VAL A 169 10.31 6.96 3.49
N PHE A 170 10.86 7.74 4.43
CA PHE A 170 10.16 8.88 5.02
C PHE A 170 9.80 9.95 3.97
N PRO A 171 10.72 10.44 3.12
CA PRO A 171 10.37 11.37 2.05
C PRO A 171 9.34 10.80 1.10
N LEU A 172 9.43 9.52 0.75
CA LEU A 172 8.53 8.89 -0.20
C LEU A 172 7.09 8.84 0.30
N LEU A 173 6.87 8.61 1.58
CA LEU A 173 5.54 8.43 2.17
C LEU A 173 4.94 9.72 2.76
N ILE A 174 5.78 10.60 3.32
CA ILE A 174 5.34 11.78 4.07
C ILE A 174 5.40 13.06 3.27
N LEU A 175 6.48 13.28 2.49
CA LEU A 175 6.60 14.52 1.70
C LEU A 175 5.47 14.74 0.69
N PRO A 176 4.88 13.73 0.03
CA PRO A 176 3.75 13.98 -0.87
C PRO A 176 2.57 14.63 -0.18
N CYS A 177 2.29 14.26 1.08
CA CYS A 177 1.23 14.85 1.89
C CYS A 177 1.55 16.31 2.24
N LEU A 178 2.75 16.56 2.75
CA LEU A 178 3.21 17.91 3.10
C LEU A 178 3.25 18.81 1.87
N ALA A 179 3.80 18.32 0.75
CA ALA A 179 3.86 19.05 -0.51
C ALA A 179 2.46 19.39 -1.06
N ALA A 180 1.51 18.45 -0.98
CA ALA A 180 0.14 18.68 -1.42
C ALA A 180 -0.54 19.79 -0.62
N TRP A 181 -0.35 19.80 0.70
CA TRP A 181 -0.88 20.86 1.56
C TRP A 181 -0.16 22.18 1.36
N LEU A 182 1.17 22.16 1.20
CA LEU A 182 1.95 23.36 0.89
C LEU A 182 1.46 24.01 -0.41
N VAL A 183 1.30 23.22 -1.48
CA VAL A 183 0.78 23.71 -2.77
C VAL A 183 -0.65 24.22 -2.63
N ARG A 184 -1.49 23.59 -1.82
CA ARG A 184 -2.86 24.05 -1.58
C ARG A 184 -2.91 25.44 -0.97
N TYR A 185 -2.07 25.73 0.04
CA TYR A 185 -2.10 26.99 0.78
C TYR A 185 -1.25 28.08 0.14
N LEU A 186 -0.07 27.76 -0.38
CA LEU A 186 0.83 28.76 -0.96
C LEU A 186 0.59 29.01 -2.46
N PHE A 187 0.13 27.98 -3.19
CA PHE A 187 -0.04 28.02 -4.63
C PHE A 187 -1.45 27.60 -5.07
N PRO A 188 -2.50 28.35 -4.69
CA PRO A 188 -3.88 27.93 -4.93
C PRO A 188 -4.27 27.83 -6.41
N LYS A 189 -3.57 28.57 -7.29
CA LYS A 189 -3.77 28.48 -8.76
C LYS A 189 -3.29 27.12 -9.29
N GLN A 190 -2.10 26.69 -8.89
CA GLN A 190 -1.51 25.39 -9.25
C GLN A 190 -2.31 24.25 -8.64
N HIS A 191 -2.72 24.37 -7.38
CA HIS A 191 -3.59 23.38 -6.74
C HIS A 191 -4.88 23.16 -7.54
N ARG A 192 -5.59 24.24 -7.94
CA ARG A 192 -6.78 24.15 -8.77
C ARG A 192 -6.52 23.53 -10.14
N TRP A 193 -5.32 23.73 -10.69
CA TRP A 193 -4.91 23.11 -11.95
C TRP A 193 -4.80 21.58 -11.80
N PHE A 194 -4.16 21.07 -10.74
CA PHE A 194 -4.09 19.63 -10.47
C PHE A 194 -5.47 18.99 -10.30
N LEU A 195 -6.43 19.70 -9.71
CA LEU A 195 -7.80 19.20 -9.53
C LEU A 195 -8.59 19.07 -10.83
N LYS A 196 -8.19 19.75 -11.91
CA LYS A 196 -8.83 19.66 -13.24
C LYS A 196 -8.65 18.28 -13.89
N PHE A 197 -7.67 17.50 -13.47
CA PHE A 197 -7.35 16.19 -14.04
C PHE A 197 -7.73 15.06 -13.08
N PRO A 198 -9.03 14.69 -12.99
CA PRO A 198 -9.50 13.70 -12.02
C PRO A 198 -8.89 12.32 -12.23
N ASP A 199 -8.57 11.96 -13.46
CA ASP A 199 -8.09 10.63 -13.83
C ASP A 199 -6.55 10.52 -13.86
N LEU A 200 -5.82 11.64 -13.66
CA LEU A 200 -4.37 11.64 -13.70
C LEU A 200 -3.72 10.64 -12.72
N PRO A 201 -4.16 10.53 -11.44
CA PRO A 201 -3.62 9.52 -10.54
C PRO A 201 -3.83 8.09 -11.04
N PHE A 202 -4.92 7.83 -11.77
CA PHE A 202 -5.21 6.53 -12.33
C PHE A 202 -4.26 6.16 -13.47
N TYR A 203 -3.92 7.11 -14.35
CA TYR A 203 -2.95 6.88 -15.42
C TYR A 203 -1.54 6.65 -14.88
N ILE A 204 -1.11 7.48 -13.90
CA ILE A 204 0.18 7.30 -13.24
C ILE A 204 0.22 5.93 -12.53
N TRP A 205 -0.86 5.56 -11.85
CA TRP A 205 -0.97 4.24 -11.22
C TRP A 205 -0.85 3.09 -12.25
N SER A 206 -1.48 3.22 -13.41
CA SER A 206 -1.40 2.20 -14.46
C SER A 206 0.02 2.03 -15.00
N LEU A 207 0.75 3.14 -15.21
CA LEU A 207 2.16 3.12 -15.62
C LEU A 207 3.05 2.53 -14.53
N ALA A 208 2.85 2.94 -13.30
CA ALA A 208 3.60 2.42 -12.15
C ALA A 208 3.35 0.92 -11.94
N LEU A 209 2.12 0.45 -12.16
CA LEU A 209 1.78 -0.98 -12.10
C LEU A 209 2.45 -1.75 -13.23
N CYS A 210 2.43 -1.22 -14.45
CA CYS A 210 3.14 -1.82 -15.60
C CYS A 210 4.62 -2.02 -15.28
N LEU A 211 5.29 -0.97 -14.76
CA LEU A 211 6.69 -1.03 -14.35
C LEU A 211 6.92 -2.06 -13.23
N ALA A 212 6.07 -2.05 -12.21
CA ALA A 212 6.15 -2.97 -11.07
C ALA A 212 6.01 -4.44 -11.50
N ILE A 213 5.08 -4.73 -12.42
CA ILE A 213 4.90 -6.09 -12.97
C ILE A 213 6.09 -6.49 -13.85
N ALA A 214 6.68 -5.57 -14.61
CA ALA A 214 7.90 -5.86 -15.36
C ALA A 214 9.05 -6.27 -14.42
N ILE A 215 9.22 -5.57 -13.28
CA ILE A 215 10.20 -5.93 -12.25
C ILE A 215 9.89 -7.30 -11.64
N THR A 216 8.62 -7.55 -11.27
CA THR A 216 8.19 -8.84 -10.72
C THR A 216 8.47 -9.98 -11.71
N THR A 217 8.16 -9.79 -12.99
CA THR A 217 8.44 -10.78 -14.04
C THR A 217 9.95 -11.04 -14.18
N LYS A 218 10.76 -9.96 -14.15
CA LYS A 218 12.22 -10.08 -14.11
C LYS A 218 12.70 -10.89 -12.91
N SER A 219 12.17 -10.60 -11.72
CA SER A 219 12.54 -11.33 -10.49
C SER A 219 12.17 -12.81 -10.58
N ILE A 220 11.00 -13.15 -11.09
CA ILE A 220 10.57 -14.55 -11.28
C ILE A 220 11.47 -15.26 -12.27
N MET A 221 11.76 -14.66 -13.42
CA MET A 221 12.52 -15.33 -14.49
C MET A 221 14.03 -15.45 -14.22
N ARG A 222 14.57 -14.57 -13.37
CA ARG A 222 16.00 -14.57 -13.03
C ARG A 222 16.31 -15.12 -11.66
N SER A 223 15.29 -15.46 -10.87
CA SER A 223 15.48 -16.19 -9.63
C SER A 223 15.56 -17.69 -9.90
N ASP A 224 16.46 -18.37 -9.22
CA ASP A 224 16.55 -19.83 -9.19
C ASP A 224 15.50 -20.45 -8.27
N MET A 225 14.39 -19.73 -8.01
CA MET A 225 13.35 -20.17 -7.09
C MET A 225 12.56 -21.34 -7.64
N SER A 226 12.36 -22.33 -6.81
CA SER A 226 11.53 -23.48 -7.16
C SER A 226 10.05 -23.06 -7.35
N LEU A 227 9.34 -23.79 -8.20
CA LEU A 227 7.89 -23.58 -8.37
C LEU A 227 7.13 -23.72 -7.04
N PHE A 228 7.63 -24.55 -6.11
CA PHE A 228 7.10 -24.69 -4.77
C PHE A 228 7.20 -23.37 -3.99
N MET A 229 8.34 -22.68 -4.02
CA MET A 229 8.53 -21.37 -3.36
C MET A 229 7.58 -20.31 -3.93
N LEU A 230 7.46 -20.24 -5.25
CA LEU A 230 6.51 -19.32 -5.89
C LEU A 230 5.06 -19.60 -5.47
N ALA A 231 4.69 -20.88 -5.36
CA ALA A 231 3.38 -21.28 -4.87
C ALA A 231 3.16 -20.88 -3.40
N MET A 232 4.17 -21.05 -2.55
CA MET A 232 4.13 -20.65 -1.12
C MET A 232 4.01 -19.13 -0.98
N MET A 233 4.75 -18.32 -1.75
CA MET A 233 4.64 -16.86 -1.75
C MET A 233 3.24 -16.41 -2.20
N SER A 234 2.69 -17.04 -3.24
CA SER A 234 1.33 -16.79 -3.71
C SER A 234 0.29 -17.12 -2.62
N LEU A 235 0.46 -18.26 -1.94
CA LEU A 235 -0.42 -18.68 -0.86
C LEU A 235 -0.35 -17.74 0.35
N ILE A 236 0.84 -17.34 0.77
CA ILE A 236 1.05 -16.37 1.86
C ILE A 236 0.34 -15.04 1.52
N SER A 237 0.54 -14.54 0.29
CA SER A 237 -0.12 -13.30 -0.13
C SER A 237 -1.65 -13.41 -0.15
N LEU A 238 -2.19 -14.55 -0.54
CA LEU A 238 -3.63 -14.84 -0.50
C LEU A 238 -4.16 -14.87 0.94
N ILE A 239 -3.48 -15.61 1.83
CA ILE A 239 -3.85 -15.68 3.26
C ILE A 239 -3.81 -14.28 3.88
N CYS A 240 -2.75 -13.51 3.66
CA CYS A 240 -2.64 -12.13 4.14
C CYS A 240 -3.75 -11.24 3.58
N CYS A 241 -4.12 -11.40 2.32
CA CYS A 241 -5.18 -10.64 1.67
C CYS A 241 -6.55 -10.94 2.32
N ILE A 242 -6.91 -12.23 2.46
CA ILE A 242 -8.15 -12.66 3.10
C ILE A 242 -8.21 -12.20 4.55
N PHE A 243 -7.12 -12.39 5.29
CA PHE A 243 -7.01 -11.96 6.69
C PHE A 243 -7.24 -10.44 6.82
N GLN A 244 -6.58 -9.63 6.02
CA GLN A 244 -6.65 -8.18 6.14
C GLN A 244 -8.02 -7.63 5.76
N PHE A 245 -8.63 -8.08 4.65
CA PHE A 245 -10.00 -7.70 4.32
C PHE A 245 -11.00 -8.18 5.38
N GLY A 246 -10.85 -9.42 5.86
CA GLY A 246 -11.71 -10.00 6.88
C GLY A 246 -11.61 -9.29 8.22
N MET A 247 -10.38 -9.07 8.71
CA MET A 247 -10.12 -8.37 9.97
C MET A 247 -10.57 -6.91 9.92
N GLY A 248 -10.29 -6.20 8.82
CA GLY A 248 -10.76 -4.84 8.63
C GLY A 248 -12.29 -4.76 8.70
N ARG A 249 -13.00 -5.64 8.00
CA ARG A 249 -14.47 -5.73 8.07
C ARG A 249 -14.98 -6.07 9.46
N PHE A 250 -14.33 -7.00 10.14
CA PHE A 250 -14.70 -7.40 11.51
C PHE A 250 -14.60 -6.20 12.46
N ILE A 251 -13.50 -5.43 12.42
CA ILE A 251 -13.31 -4.23 13.23
C ILE A 251 -14.34 -3.15 12.86
N GLY A 252 -14.56 -2.89 11.57
CA GLY A 252 -15.55 -1.92 11.12
C GLY A 252 -16.97 -2.27 11.55
N ARG A 253 -17.31 -3.57 11.62
CA ARG A 253 -18.59 -4.11 12.11
C ARG A 253 -18.72 -3.98 13.62
N SER A 254 -17.65 -4.28 14.36
CA SER A 254 -17.62 -4.32 15.82
C SER A 254 -17.59 -2.92 16.43
N TYR A 255 -17.11 -1.95 15.68
CA TYR A 255 -17.04 -0.57 16.13
C TYR A 255 -18.43 0.05 16.20
N ARG A 256 -18.98 0.04 17.43
CA ARG A 256 -20.20 0.79 17.78
C ARG A 256 -19.78 2.25 17.95
N SER A 257 -20.27 3.17 17.11
CA SER A 257 -20.02 4.59 17.34
C SER A 257 -20.55 4.92 18.75
N ASP A 258 -19.67 5.34 19.66
CA ASP A 258 -20.02 5.94 20.96
C ASP A 258 -20.71 7.30 20.69
N CYS A 259 -21.87 7.23 20.09
CA CYS A 259 -22.73 8.37 19.87
C CYS A 259 -23.88 8.26 20.86
N ARG A 260 -23.68 8.83 22.05
CA ARG A 260 -24.82 9.46 22.72
C ARG A 260 -25.43 10.39 21.67
N SER A 261 -26.59 10.01 21.20
CA SER A 261 -27.49 10.86 20.44
C SER A 261 -27.72 12.12 21.26
N VAL A 262 -27.08 13.22 20.88
CA VAL A 262 -27.62 14.51 21.24
C VAL A 262 -28.88 14.65 20.40
N PRO A 263 -30.08 14.67 20.98
CA PRO A 263 -31.29 14.94 20.22
C PRO A 263 -31.12 16.36 19.64
N ALA A 264 -31.02 16.46 18.32
CA ALA A 264 -31.12 17.78 17.70
C ALA A 264 -32.58 18.21 17.71
N MET A 265 -33.04 18.71 18.82
CA MET A 265 -34.19 19.58 18.82
C MET A 265 -33.72 20.95 18.31
N THR A 266 -33.88 21.19 17.04
CA THR A 266 -33.99 22.56 16.52
C THR A 266 -35.45 22.76 16.14
N SER A 267 -36.04 23.78 16.70
CA SER A 267 -37.41 24.23 16.54
C SER A 267 -37.74 24.84 15.18
N SER A 268 -37.03 24.47 14.13
CA SER A 268 -37.34 24.86 12.74
C SER A 268 -37.10 23.69 11.82
N GLY A 269 -38.18 23.14 11.29
CA GLY A 269 -38.24 21.90 10.49
C GLY A 269 -37.59 21.97 9.10
N HIS A 270 -36.40 22.50 8.97
CA HIS A 270 -35.61 22.41 7.74
C HIS A 270 -34.39 21.55 8.03
N ALA A 271 -34.37 20.37 7.42
CA ALA A 271 -33.20 19.50 7.36
C ALA A 271 -32.09 20.22 6.57
N ASP A 272 -30.96 20.50 7.23
CA ASP A 272 -29.76 21.03 6.58
C ASP A 272 -29.13 19.93 5.71
N PRO A 273 -29.12 20.06 4.35
CA PRO A 273 -28.55 19.07 3.45
C PRO A 273 -27.02 18.92 3.58
N SER A 274 -26.34 19.84 4.29
CA SER A 274 -24.89 19.82 4.48
C SER A 274 -24.42 18.95 5.65
N ARG A 275 -25.31 18.38 6.45
CA ARG A 275 -24.94 17.41 7.49
C ARG A 275 -24.64 16.08 6.83
N HIS A 276 -23.37 15.81 6.63
CA HIS A 276 -22.89 14.48 6.29
C HIS A 276 -23.52 13.44 7.21
N ALA A 277 -24.43 12.64 6.64
CA ALA A 277 -25.02 11.51 7.35
C ALA A 277 -23.88 10.65 7.91
N ARG A 278 -23.97 10.31 9.19
CA ARG A 278 -22.94 9.45 9.82
C ARG A 278 -22.85 8.14 9.08
N PRO A 279 -21.63 7.62 8.80
CA PRO A 279 -21.47 6.34 8.14
C PRO A 279 -22.27 5.27 8.89
N ASP A 280 -23.14 4.58 8.19
CA ASP A 280 -23.86 3.44 8.74
C ASP A 280 -22.91 2.25 9.02
N ARG A 281 -23.43 1.16 9.57
CA ARG A 281 -22.64 -0.02 9.88
C ARG A 281 -22.00 -0.62 8.61
N ALA A 282 -22.76 -0.69 7.52
CA ALA A 282 -22.30 -1.27 6.26
C ALA A 282 -21.19 -0.43 5.65
N SER A 283 -21.34 0.90 5.64
CA SER A 283 -20.32 1.84 5.18
C SER A 283 -19.01 1.71 5.96
N ARG A 284 -19.06 1.58 7.31
CA ARG A 284 -17.86 1.39 8.14
C ARG A 284 -17.19 0.04 7.89
N GLU A 285 -17.97 -1.03 7.74
CA GLU A 285 -17.46 -2.37 7.42
C GLU A 285 -16.68 -2.37 6.09
N ILE A 286 -17.25 -1.74 5.06
CA ILE A 286 -16.62 -1.58 3.76
C ILE A 286 -15.33 -0.76 3.90
N THR A 287 -15.41 0.39 4.55
CA THR A 287 -14.28 1.33 4.70
C THR A 287 -13.10 0.69 5.41
N ALA A 288 -13.32 0.06 6.56
CA ALA A 288 -12.26 -0.58 7.34
C ALA A 288 -11.68 -1.81 6.61
N GLY A 289 -12.53 -2.57 5.88
CA GLY A 289 -12.07 -3.66 5.02
C GLY A 289 -11.15 -3.18 3.90
N GLN A 290 -11.54 -2.11 3.20
CA GLN A 290 -10.72 -1.50 2.15
C GLN A 290 -9.44 -0.86 2.73
N ALA A 291 -9.53 -0.21 3.90
CA ALA A 291 -8.41 0.42 4.56
C ALA A 291 -7.28 -0.58 4.85
N MET A 292 -7.62 -1.75 5.40
CA MET A 292 -6.63 -2.75 5.76
C MET A 292 -6.24 -3.65 4.57
N GLY A 293 -7.19 -4.02 3.71
CA GLY A 293 -7.00 -5.04 2.68
C GLY A 293 -6.42 -4.52 1.35
N GLN A 294 -6.68 -3.27 0.97
CA GLN A 294 -6.19 -2.77 -0.31
C GLN A 294 -4.83 -2.10 -0.17
N LYS A 295 -3.78 -2.78 -0.61
CA LYS A 295 -2.38 -2.39 -0.43
C LYS A 295 -1.78 -1.66 -1.63
N ASN A 296 -0.84 -0.76 -1.35
CA ASN A 296 0.02 -0.14 -2.36
C ASN A 296 1.14 -1.11 -2.76
N THR A 297 0.82 -2.06 -3.62
CA THR A 297 1.73 -3.13 -4.03
C THR A 297 2.94 -2.63 -4.81
N ILE A 298 2.86 -1.44 -5.42
CA ILE A 298 4.00 -0.81 -6.09
C ILE A 298 5.05 -0.42 -5.04
N PHE A 299 4.60 0.14 -3.90
CA PHE A 299 5.48 0.42 -2.77
C PHE A 299 6.08 -0.87 -2.20
N ALA A 300 5.28 -1.94 -2.06
CA ALA A 300 5.78 -3.23 -1.57
C ALA A 300 6.90 -3.79 -2.46
N ILE A 301 6.72 -3.79 -3.78
CA ILE A 301 7.72 -4.25 -4.75
C ILE A 301 8.99 -3.39 -4.66
N TRP A 302 8.84 -2.07 -4.63
CA TRP A 302 9.97 -1.16 -4.50
C TRP A 302 10.74 -1.36 -3.18
N MET A 303 10.02 -1.48 -2.08
CA MET A 303 10.61 -1.64 -0.74
C MET A 303 11.39 -2.95 -0.63
N ALA A 304 10.79 -4.05 -1.10
CA ALA A 304 11.42 -5.35 -1.10
C ALA A 304 12.70 -5.35 -1.95
N TYR A 305 12.59 -4.88 -3.17
CA TYR A 305 13.72 -4.83 -4.10
C TYR A 305 14.86 -3.93 -3.61
N THR A 306 14.56 -2.91 -2.81
CA THR A 306 15.56 -1.92 -2.37
C THR A 306 16.19 -2.28 -1.02
N PHE A 307 15.47 -2.91 -0.10
CA PHE A 307 15.87 -3.06 1.29
C PHE A 307 15.76 -4.48 1.87
N MET A 308 15.18 -5.42 1.12
CA MET A 308 14.99 -6.79 1.54
C MET A 308 15.53 -7.74 0.47
N THR A 309 15.22 -9.01 0.56
CA THR A 309 15.57 -9.97 -0.49
C THR A 309 14.81 -9.60 -1.79
N PRO A 310 15.50 -9.37 -2.93
CA PRO A 310 14.82 -8.97 -4.17
C PRO A 310 13.69 -9.90 -4.60
N GLU A 311 13.83 -11.20 -4.33
CA GLU A 311 12.83 -12.25 -4.60
C GLU A 311 11.54 -12.00 -3.83
N SER A 312 11.60 -11.47 -2.58
CA SER A 312 10.41 -11.16 -1.79
C SER A 312 9.52 -10.10 -2.46
N SER A 313 10.07 -9.31 -3.41
CA SER A 313 9.30 -8.36 -4.23
C SER A 313 8.18 -9.02 -5.03
N ILE A 314 8.33 -10.30 -5.37
CA ILE A 314 7.35 -11.09 -6.14
C ILE A 314 5.99 -11.13 -5.42
N VAL A 315 6.00 -11.15 -4.08
CA VAL A 315 4.76 -11.17 -3.29
C VAL A 315 3.87 -9.97 -3.54
N GLY A 316 4.45 -8.80 -3.82
CA GLY A 316 3.70 -7.60 -4.18
C GLY A 316 2.87 -7.79 -5.46
N GLY A 317 3.43 -8.50 -6.45
CA GLY A 317 2.73 -8.89 -7.66
C GLY A 317 1.56 -9.84 -7.38
N PHE A 318 1.77 -10.89 -6.60
CA PHE A 318 0.72 -11.83 -6.19
C PHE A 318 -0.38 -11.15 -5.39
N TYR A 319 -0.03 -10.31 -4.41
CA TYR A 319 -1.01 -9.57 -3.63
C TYR A 319 -1.84 -8.63 -4.52
N SER A 320 -1.22 -8.01 -5.53
CA SER A 320 -1.92 -7.18 -6.51
C SER A 320 -3.01 -7.96 -7.25
N ILE A 321 -2.75 -9.22 -7.61
CA ILE A 321 -3.74 -10.08 -8.25
C ILE A 321 -4.91 -10.35 -7.29
N TRP A 322 -4.63 -10.81 -6.06
CA TRP A 322 -5.64 -11.23 -5.11
C TRP A 322 -6.55 -10.09 -4.66
N HIS A 323 -5.99 -8.94 -4.27
CA HIS A 323 -6.83 -7.82 -3.84
C HIS A 323 -7.69 -7.25 -4.96
N ASN A 324 -7.23 -7.31 -6.23
CA ASN A 324 -8.00 -6.85 -7.37
C ASN A 324 -9.11 -7.83 -7.76
N ILE A 325 -8.89 -9.14 -7.66
CA ILE A 325 -9.95 -10.16 -7.81
C ILE A 325 -11.04 -9.90 -6.75
N TYR A 326 -10.65 -9.70 -5.49
CA TYR A 326 -11.58 -9.46 -4.41
C TYR A 326 -12.37 -8.16 -4.60
N ASN A 327 -11.70 -7.06 -5.00
CA ASN A 327 -12.36 -5.79 -5.31
C ASN A 327 -13.34 -5.89 -6.48
N SER A 328 -12.96 -6.60 -7.53
CA SER A 328 -13.84 -6.84 -8.70
C SER A 328 -15.07 -7.62 -8.30
N TRP A 329 -14.93 -8.65 -7.47
CA TRP A 329 -16.04 -9.41 -6.93
C TRP A 329 -16.96 -8.56 -6.04
N GLN A 330 -16.43 -7.70 -5.17
CA GLN A 330 -17.22 -6.80 -4.35
C GLN A 330 -18.03 -5.80 -5.19
N LEU A 331 -17.38 -5.16 -6.17
CA LEU A 331 -18.04 -4.21 -7.07
C LEU A 331 -19.14 -4.86 -7.89
N TYR A 332 -18.89 -6.07 -8.40
CA TYR A 332 -19.90 -6.84 -9.14
C TYR A 332 -21.09 -7.19 -8.25
N ARG A 333 -20.86 -7.64 -7.03
CA ARG A 333 -21.93 -7.95 -6.09
C ARG A 333 -22.73 -6.71 -5.71
N HIS A 334 -22.08 -5.59 -5.48
CA HIS A 334 -22.73 -4.31 -5.14
C HIS A 334 -23.56 -3.74 -6.30
N SER A 335 -23.16 -3.97 -7.54
CA SER A 335 -23.94 -3.52 -8.72
C SER A 335 -25.23 -4.31 -8.94
N ARG A 336 -25.41 -5.44 -8.27
CA ARG A 336 -26.60 -6.31 -8.38
C ARG A 336 -27.53 -6.23 -7.17
N SER A 337 -27.10 -5.63 -6.07
CA SER A 337 -27.90 -5.34 -4.88
C SER A 337 -28.54 -3.95 -4.97
#